data_bd3e8ab422d3a6e832a7a02a62b84cd1
#
_entry.id   bd3e8ab422d3a6e832a7a02a62b84cd1
#
_cell.length_a   1.000
_cell.length_b   1.000
_cell.length_c   1.000
_cell.angle_alpha   90.00
_cell.angle_beta   90.00
_cell.angle_gamma   90.00
#
_symmetry.space_group_name_H-M   'P 1'
#
loop_
_entity.id
_entity.type
_entity.pdbx_description
1 polymer ?
#
loop_
_entity_poly.entity_id
_entity_poly.type
_entity_poly.pdbx_seq_one_letter_code
_entity_poly.pdbx_strand_id
1 'polypeptide(L)'
;MFSSLPAGERALDATRKLLTPLQQGLAKAVGIETTRDDMAQNAPCSDVTVIFARGTTEPGNVGLVTGPPFLDALSEQLAGRSLSVQGVEYPATFAGFNKNGTEGVPSMTAFINQAVTSCPNTKIIMSGYSQGALVVRSTADSLPADTMSKINSVVTFGDPRNQTPITGGEGKTMVVCLPDDAVCSGGFINIAHLTYGSEAPAAAQFVVEQAARA
;
A
#
# COMPACT_ATOMS: atom_id res chain seq x y z
N MET A 1 -17.94 -8.69 -18.44
CA MET A 1 -17.25 -7.40 -18.29
C MET A 1 -15.84 -7.35 -18.88
N PHE A 2 -15.26 -8.47 -19.33
CA PHE A 2 -13.91 -8.53 -19.95
C PHE A 2 -13.87 -8.23 -21.45
N SER A 3 -15.01 -8.15 -22.12
CA SER A 3 -15.06 -8.02 -23.58
C SER A 3 -14.80 -6.59 -24.10
N SER A 4 -14.75 -5.59 -23.22
CA SER A 4 -14.53 -4.18 -23.59
C SER A 4 -13.09 -3.70 -23.38
N LEU A 5 -12.22 -4.52 -22.80
CA LEU A 5 -10.81 -4.16 -22.60
C LEU A 5 -10.00 -4.32 -23.88
N PRO A 6 -8.98 -3.47 -24.14
CA PRO A 6 -8.01 -3.68 -25.20
C PRO A 6 -7.39 -5.08 -25.15
N ALA A 7 -7.04 -5.64 -26.31
CA ALA A 7 -6.51 -7.00 -26.39
C ALA A 7 -5.25 -7.23 -25.53
N GLY A 8 -4.40 -6.19 -25.42
CA GLY A 8 -3.21 -6.22 -24.57
C GLY A 8 -3.53 -6.32 -23.06
N GLU A 9 -4.51 -5.59 -22.57
CA GLU A 9 -4.93 -5.67 -21.15
C GLU A 9 -5.55 -7.01 -20.80
N ARG A 10 -6.32 -7.61 -21.70
CA ARG A 10 -6.86 -8.97 -21.54
C ARG A 10 -5.76 -10.02 -21.45
N ALA A 11 -4.72 -9.89 -22.26
CA ALA A 11 -3.57 -10.78 -22.22
C ALA A 11 -2.80 -10.63 -20.89
N LEU A 12 -2.57 -9.41 -20.44
CA LEU A 12 -1.91 -9.11 -19.15
C LEU A 12 -2.71 -9.64 -17.95
N ASP A 13 -4.02 -9.43 -17.93
CA ASP A 13 -4.87 -9.97 -16.85
C ASP A 13 -4.99 -11.52 -16.91
N ALA A 14 -4.83 -12.13 -18.08
CA ALA A 14 -4.74 -13.59 -18.18
C ALA A 14 -3.42 -14.14 -17.60
N THR A 15 -2.30 -13.44 -17.81
CA THR A 15 -0.99 -13.83 -17.23
C THR A 15 -0.98 -13.74 -15.70
N ARG A 16 -1.78 -12.87 -15.09
CA ARG A 16 -1.94 -12.76 -13.65
C ARG A 16 -2.31 -14.10 -13.00
N LYS A 17 -3.20 -14.88 -13.64
CA LYS A 17 -3.64 -16.19 -13.12
C LYS A 17 -2.50 -17.19 -12.96
N LEU A 18 -1.38 -16.97 -13.66
CA LEU A 18 -0.17 -17.80 -13.57
C LEU A 18 0.87 -17.16 -12.63
N LEU A 19 1.05 -15.83 -12.72
CA LEU A 19 2.08 -15.11 -11.97
C LEU A 19 1.77 -15.05 -10.46
N THR A 20 0.55 -14.73 -10.09
CA THR A 20 0.18 -14.58 -8.66
C THR A 20 0.37 -15.89 -7.87
N PRO A 21 -0.09 -17.09 -8.34
CA PRO A 21 0.18 -18.34 -7.65
C PRO A 21 1.66 -18.69 -7.56
N LEU A 22 2.45 -18.39 -8.61
CA LEU A 22 3.90 -18.62 -8.61
C LEU A 22 4.59 -17.76 -7.56
N GLN A 23 4.28 -16.48 -7.51
CA GLN A 23 4.80 -15.54 -6.50
C GLN A 23 4.40 -15.96 -5.08
N GLN A 24 3.18 -16.42 -4.88
CA GLN A 24 2.70 -16.94 -3.60
C GLN A 24 3.44 -18.20 -3.18
N GLY A 25 3.73 -19.09 -4.12
CA GLY A 25 4.55 -20.29 -3.90
C GLY A 25 5.98 -19.94 -3.47
N LEU A 26 6.59 -18.97 -4.13
CA LEU A 26 7.93 -18.47 -3.78
C LEU A 26 7.93 -17.81 -2.40
N ALA A 27 7.00 -16.92 -2.12
CA ALA A 27 6.88 -16.25 -0.83
C ALA A 27 6.77 -17.28 0.31
N LYS A 28 5.92 -18.30 0.14
CA LYS A 28 5.78 -19.39 1.12
C LYS A 28 7.06 -20.19 1.30
N ALA A 29 7.78 -20.47 0.21
CA ALA A 29 9.04 -21.24 0.26
C ALA A 29 10.15 -20.50 1.02
N VAL A 30 10.16 -19.17 1.01
CA VAL A 30 11.14 -18.33 1.73
C VAL A 30 10.59 -17.73 3.04
N GLY A 31 9.38 -18.10 3.44
CA GLY A 31 8.78 -17.66 4.70
C GLY A 31 8.29 -16.20 4.72
N ILE A 32 8.03 -15.59 3.55
CA ILE A 32 7.50 -14.22 3.47
C ILE A 32 5.97 -14.23 3.58
N GLU A 33 5.45 -13.47 4.53
CA GLU A 33 4.01 -13.30 4.74
C GLU A 33 3.45 -12.24 3.81
N THR A 34 2.58 -12.65 2.87
CA THR A 34 1.97 -11.78 1.86
C THR A 34 0.56 -11.32 2.21
N THR A 35 0.02 -11.78 3.34
CA THR A 35 -1.34 -11.47 3.80
C THR A 35 -1.30 -11.03 5.26
N ARG A 36 -1.88 -9.89 5.56
CA ARG A 36 -1.99 -9.33 6.92
C ARG A 36 -3.42 -8.83 7.14
N ASP A 37 -4.09 -9.39 8.14
CA ASP A 37 -5.52 -9.21 8.38
C ASP A 37 -5.82 -8.87 9.85
N ASP A 38 -4.92 -8.18 10.53
CA ASP A 38 -5.01 -7.93 11.96
C ASP A 38 -6.33 -7.24 12.34
N MET A 39 -6.74 -6.23 11.56
CA MET A 39 -8.01 -5.52 11.82
C MET A 39 -9.23 -6.36 11.44
N ALA A 40 -9.17 -7.09 10.32
CA ALA A 40 -10.27 -7.97 9.91
C ALA A 40 -10.51 -9.13 10.89
N GLN A 41 -9.45 -9.54 11.60
CA GLN A 41 -9.51 -10.55 12.66
C GLN A 41 -9.81 -9.97 14.05
N ASN A 42 -10.12 -8.67 14.13
CA ASN A 42 -10.39 -7.95 15.39
C ASN A 42 -9.24 -8.07 16.40
N ALA A 43 -7.99 -8.01 15.93
CA ALA A 43 -6.84 -7.94 16.83
C ALA A 43 -6.96 -6.73 17.79
N PRO A 44 -6.36 -6.80 18.98
CA PRO A 44 -6.33 -5.66 19.90
C PRO A 44 -5.74 -4.41 19.24
N CYS A 45 -6.17 -3.23 19.69
CA CYS A 45 -5.59 -1.97 19.23
C CYS A 45 -4.09 -1.91 19.50
N SER A 46 -3.35 -1.41 18.52
CA SER A 46 -1.90 -1.23 18.57
C SER A 46 -1.53 0.25 18.61
N ASP A 47 -0.28 0.55 19.01
CA ASP A 47 0.24 1.93 19.00
C ASP A 47 0.28 2.53 17.58
N VAL A 48 0.56 1.66 16.60
CA VAL A 48 0.64 2.01 15.19
C VAL A 48 -0.20 1.03 14.36
N THR A 49 -0.98 1.55 13.42
CA THR A 49 -1.78 0.75 12.47
C THR A 49 -1.44 1.15 11.05
N VAL A 50 -0.94 0.20 10.26
CA VAL A 50 -0.67 0.38 8.83
C VAL A 50 -1.80 -0.24 8.01
N ILE A 51 -2.38 0.55 7.11
CA ILE A 51 -3.31 0.08 6.08
C ILE A 51 -2.58 0.13 4.75
N PHE A 52 -2.23 -1.05 4.20
CA PHE A 52 -1.34 -1.18 3.06
C PHE A 52 -2.04 -1.75 1.82
N ALA A 53 -1.86 -1.11 0.66
CA ALA A 53 -2.35 -1.58 -0.63
C ALA A 53 -1.18 -2.09 -1.51
N ARG A 54 -1.24 -3.37 -1.92
CA ARG A 54 -0.22 -4.01 -2.76
C ARG A 54 -0.20 -3.48 -4.19
N GLY A 55 0.85 -3.84 -4.93
CA GLY A 55 0.96 -3.55 -6.36
C GLY A 55 0.11 -4.48 -7.24
N THR A 56 0.04 -4.14 -8.53
CA THR A 56 -0.65 -4.92 -9.57
C THR A 56 -0.13 -6.36 -9.60
N THR A 57 -1.02 -7.33 -9.59
CA THR A 57 -0.77 -8.79 -9.65
C THR A 57 -0.02 -9.39 -8.47
N GLU A 58 0.36 -8.61 -7.46
CA GLU A 58 1.03 -9.14 -6.28
C GLU A 58 0.13 -10.10 -5.47
N PRO A 59 0.72 -11.10 -4.78
CA PRO A 59 -0.01 -12.07 -3.99
C PRO A 59 -0.53 -11.50 -2.66
N GLY A 60 -1.47 -12.18 -2.03
CA GLY A 60 -2.05 -11.80 -0.73
C GLY A 60 -2.78 -10.46 -0.79
N ASN A 61 -2.62 -9.66 0.26
CA ASN A 61 -3.15 -8.29 0.35
C ASN A 61 -2.08 -7.23 0.67
N VAL A 62 -0.87 -7.63 1.08
CA VAL A 62 0.28 -6.74 1.27
C VAL A 62 1.38 -6.93 0.23
N GLY A 63 1.24 -7.91 -0.69
CA GLY A 63 2.19 -8.16 -1.76
C GLY A 63 3.47 -8.86 -1.32
N LEU A 64 4.51 -8.75 -2.14
CA LEU A 64 5.80 -9.41 -1.94
C LEU A 64 6.99 -8.44 -2.03
N VAL A 65 6.91 -7.46 -2.95
CA VAL A 65 8.06 -6.62 -3.33
C VAL A 65 8.35 -5.55 -2.28
N THR A 66 7.32 -4.89 -1.78
CA THR A 66 7.46 -3.67 -0.96
C THR A 66 6.80 -3.80 0.40
N GLY A 67 5.60 -4.40 0.47
CA GLY A 67 4.85 -4.52 1.71
C GLY A 67 5.63 -5.22 2.82
N PRO A 68 6.01 -6.50 2.65
CA PRO A 68 6.72 -7.23 3.70
C PRO A 68 8.00 -6.53 4.17
N PRO A 69 8.97 -6.14 3.31
CA PRO A 69 10.18 -5.48 3.79
C PRO A 69 9.92 -4.14 4.49
N PHE A 70 8.91 -3.37 4.06
CA PHE A 70 8.53 -2.13 4.74
C PHE A 70 7.95 -2.40 6.13
N LEU A 71 7.07 -3.38 6.25
CA LEU A 71 6.41 -3.74 7.50
C LEU A 71 7.40 -4.33 8.52
N ASP A 72 8.36 -5.14 8.05
CA ASP A 72 9.43 -5.70 8.88
C ASP A 72 10.34 -4.58 9.41
N ALA A 73 10.82 -3.70 8.53
CA ALA A 73 11.64 -2.56 8.93
C ALA A 73 10.92 -1.62 9.91
N LEU A 74 9.61 -1.41 9.71
CA LEU A 74 8.81 -0.60 10.62
C LEU A 74 8.67 -1.28 11.99
N SER A 75 8.38 -2.59 12.02
CA SER A 75 8.29 -3.37 13.26
C SER A 75 9.58 -3.29 14.09
N GLU A 76 10.73 -3.42 13.44
CA GLU A 76 12.03 -3.29 14.08
C GLU A 76 12.26 -1.87 14.65
N GLN A 77 11.95 -0.82 13.88
CA GLN A 77 12.21 0.56 14.27
C GLN A 77 11.21 1.12 15.28
N LEU A 78 10.07 0.47 15.46
CA LEU A 78 9.09 0.86 16.49
C LEU A 78 9.59 0.62 17.93
N ALA A 79 10.69 -0.12 18.11
CA ALA A 79 11.39 -0.29 19.39
C ALA A 79 10.47 -0.72 20.53
N GLY A 80 9.63 -1.72 20.28
CA GLY A 80 8.71 -2.32 21.25
C GLY A 80 7.30 -1.71 21.28
N ARG A 81 7.03 -0.65 20.52
CA ARG A 81 5.63 -0.22 20.28
C ARG A 81 4.93 -1.24 19.40
N SER A 82 3.67 -1.50 19.70
CA SER A 82 2.88 -2.50 18.98
C SER A 82 2.48 -2.03 17.57
N LEU A 83 2.50 -2.95 16.61
CA LEU A 83 2.14 -2.73 15.22
C LEU A 83 0.96 -3.62 14.84
N SER A 84 -0.09 -3.03 14.28
CA SER A 84 -1.16 -3.71 13.57
C SER A 84 -1.04 -3.44 12.08
N VAL A 85 -1.23 -4.46 11.25
CA VAL A 85 -1.17 -4.35 9.80
C VAL A 85 -2.43 -4.90 9.17
N GLN A 86 -3.02 -4.11 8.29
CA GLN A 86 -4.16 -4.53 7.48
C GLN A 86 -3.88 -4.34 6.01
N GLY A 87 -3.85 -5.42 5.25
CA GLY A 87 -3.82 -5.37 3.80
C GLY A 87 -5.17 -4.98 3.22
N VAL A 88 -5.15 -4.15 2.18
CA VAL A 88 -6.36 -3.72 1.47
C VAL A 88 -6.83 -4.82 0.52
N GLU A 89 -8.08 -5.24 0.68
CA GLU A 89 -8.71 -6.23 -0.19
C GLU A 89 -9.21 -5.57 -1.48
N TYR A 90 -8.56 -5.89 -2.60
CA TYR A 90 -8.98 -5.44 -3.92
C TYR A 90 -8.36 -6.33 -5.02
N PRO A 91 -8.90 -6.31 -6.26
CA PRO A 91 -8.46 -7.22 -7.31
C PRO A 91 -7.01 -7.03 -7.80
N ALA A 92 -6.43 -5.84 -7.68
CA ALA A 92 -5.08 -5.47 -8.15
C ALA A 92 -4.81 -5.90 -9.59
N THR A 93 -5.75 -5.63 -10.49
CA THR A 93 -5.66 -5.96 -11.93
C THR A 93 -5.01 -4.86 -12.75
N PHE A 94 -4.52 -5.16 -13.95
CA PHE A 94 -4.09 -4.12 -14.90
C PHE A 94 -5.24 -3.17 -15.29
N ALA A 95 -6.46 -3.69 -15.40
CA ALA A 95 -7.65 -2.86 -15.62
C ALA A 95 -7.92 -1.89 -14.46
N GLY A 96 -7.67 -2.34 -13.21
CA GLY A 96 -7.78 -1.51 -12.01
C GLY A 96 -6.70 -0.42 -11.96
N PHE A 97 -5.49 -0.70 -12.45
CA PHE A 97 -4.44 0.30 -12.59
C PHE A 97 -4.91 1.46 -13.48
N ASN A 98 -5.48 1.18 -14.65
CA ASN A 98 -5.99 2.19 -15.57
C ASN A 98 -7.21 2.97 -15.04
N LYS A 99 -7.82 2.49 -13.94
CA LYS A 99 -8.88 3.19 -13.19
C LYS A 99 -8.35 3.87 -11.93
N ASN A 100 -7.07 4.19 -11.86
CA ASN A 100 -6.44 4.84 -10.71
C ASN A 100 -6.64 4.09 -9.37
N GLY A 101 -6.70 2.76 -9.38
CA GLY A 101 -6.83 1.96 -8.16
C GLY A 101 -8.17 2.12 -7.42
N THR A 102 -9.18 2.71 -8.05
CA THR A 102 -10.47 3.01 -7.38
C THR A 102 -11.18 1.78 -6.80
N GLU A 103 -10.84 0.58 -7.29
CA GLU A 103 -11.38 -0.68 -6.78
C GLU A 103 -10.94 -0.99 -5.33
N GLY A 104 -9.82 -0.41 -4.87
CA GLY A 104 -9.32 -0.56 -3.50
C GLY A 104 -9.86 0.48 -2.51
N VAL A 105 -10.43 1.59 -3.00
CA VAL A 105 -10.90 2.71 -2.17
C VAL A 105 -11.92 2.28 -1.11
N PRO A 106 -12.96 1.49 -1.42
CA PRO A 106 -13.94 1.09 -0.42
C PRO A 106 -13.32 0.31 0.75
N SER A 107 -12.40 -0.63 0.46
CA SER A 107 -11.74 -1.43 1.47
C SER A 107 -10.80 -0.57 2.33
N MET A 108 -9.95 0.24 1.72
CA MET A 108 -9.05 1.14 2.47
C MET A 108 -9.82 2.12 3.34
N THR A 109 -10.89 2.75 2.83
CA THR A 109 -11.76 3.66 3.58
C THR A 109 -12.43 2.96 4.76
N ALA A 110 -12.91 1.73 4.58
CA ALA A 110 -13.54 0.96 5.65
C ALA A 110 -12.56 0.71 6.81
N PHE A 111 -11.33 0.29 6.52
CA PHE A 111 -10.32 0.06 7.55
C PHE A 111 -9.84 1.34 8.23
N ILE A 112 -9.72 2.45 7.50
CA ILE A 112 -9.43 3.76 8.09
C ILE A 112 -10.53 4.14 9.09
N ASN A 113 -11.80 4.05 8.69
CA ASN A 113 -12.92 4.36 9.58
C ASN A 113 -12.98 3.43 10.79
N GLN A 114 -12.68 2.13 10.61
CA GLN A 114 -12.56 1.18 11.71
C GLN A 114 -11.44 1.58 12.68
N ALA A 115 -10.24 1.93 12.17
CA ALA A 115 -9.14 2.39 13.02
C ALA A 115 -9.51 3.64 13.81
N VAL A 116 -10.10 4.66 13.16
CA VAL A 116 -10.53 5.91 13.79
C VAL A 116 -11.55 5.68 14.89
N THR A 117 -12.50 4.75 14.69
CA THR A 117 -13.61 4.55 15.63
C THR A 117 -13.26 3.55 16.73
N SER A 118 -12.55 2.48 16.41
CA SER A 118 -12.29 1.39 17.36
C SER A 118 -10.99 1.55 18.12
N CYS A 119 -9.99 2.25 17.54
CA CYS A 119 -8.66 2.43 18.11
C CYS A 119 -8.25 3.91 18.11
N PRO A 120 -8.92 4.78 18.88
CA PRO A 120 -8.75 6.24 18.77
C PRO A 120 -7.35 6.76 19.11
N ASN A 121 -6.51 5.95 19.76
CA ASN A 121 -5.15 6.33 20.15
C ASN A 121 -4.09 5.78 19.18
N THR A 122 -4.46 4.93 18.23
CA THR A 122 -3.50 4.38 17.25
C THR A 122 -3.03 5.46 16.29
N LYS A 123 -1.75 5.40 15.89
CA LYS A 123 -1.21 6.22 14.81
C LYS A 123 -1.51 5.52 13.49
N ILE A 124 -2.36 6.14 12.65
CA ILE A 124 -2.84 5.54 11.40
C ILE A 124 -1.92 5.92 10.25
N ILE A 125 -1.41 4.91 9.54
CA ILE A 125 -0.57 5.06 8.36
C ILE A 125 -1.31 4.52 7.13
N MET A 126 -1.47 5.37 6.11
CA MET A 126 -1.90 4.93 4.77
C MET A 126 -0.67 4.66 3.93
N SER A 127 -0.58 3.47 3.35
CA SER A 127 0.57 3.14 2.50
C SER A 127 0.18 2.28 1.29
N GLY A 128 0.99 2.34 0.24
CA GLY A 128 0.76 1.51 -0.93
C GLY A 128 1.90 1.57 -1.92
N TYR A 129 1.98 0.52 -2.75
CA TYR A 129 3.00 0.35 -3.76
C TYR A 129 2.38 0.26 -5.17
N SER A 130 2.94 0.99 -6.13
CA SER A 130 2.50 0.93 -7.53
C SER A 130 1.01 1.27 -7.69
N GLN A 131 0.17 0.35 -8.15
CA GLN A 131 -1.29 0.51 -8.14
C GLN A 131 -1.82 0.79 -6.73
N GLY A 132 -1.22 0.22 -5.69
CA GLY A 132 -1.57 0.52 -4.31
C GLY A 132 -1.34 1.99 -3.93
N ALA A 133 -0.35 2.66 -4.51
CA ALA A 133 -0.17 4.10 -4.35
C ALA A 133 -1.33 4.89 -4.98
N LEU A 134 -1.86 4.42 -6.11
CA LEU A 134 -3.09 5.00 -6.69
C LEU A 134 -4.31 4.79 -5.80
N VAL A 135 -4.42 3.62 -5.13
CA VAL A 135 -5.47 3.38 -4.11
C VAL A 135 -5.37 4.39 -2.99
N VAL A 136 -4.16 4.60 -2.43
CA VAL A 136 -3.90 5.60 -1.39
C VAL A 136 -4.36 6.99 -1.83
N ARG A 137 -3.94 7.43 -3.02
CA ARG A 137 -4.32 8.74 -3.58
C ARG A 137 -5.83 8.90 -3.78
N SER A 138 -6.45 7.91 -4.42
CA SER A 138 -7.89 7.93 -4.68
C SER A 138 -8.71 7.86 -3.38
N THR A 139 -8.18 7.19 -2.36
CA THR A 139 -8.78 7.20 -1.02
C THR A 139 -8.65 8.58 -0.38
N ALA A 140 -7.46 9.18 -0.39
CA ALA A 140 -7.24 10.53 0.13
C ALA A 140 -8.12 11.58 -0.55
N ASP A 141 -8.31 11.47 -1.87
CA ASP A 141 -9.20 12.34 -2.65
C ASP A 141 -10.68 12.22 -2.25
N SER A 142 -11.09 11.09 -1.67
CA SER A 142 -12.49 10.78 -1.30
C SER A 142 -12.80 10.90 0.19
N LEU A 143 -11.78 10.86 1.05
CA LEU A 143 -11.98 10.94 2.49
C LEU A 143 -12.43 12.34 2.92
N PRO A 144 -13.37 12.45 3.90
CA PRO A 144 -13.65 13.71 4.58
C PRO A 144 -12.36 14.29 5.21
N ALA A 145 -12.22 15.61 5.17
CA ALA A 145 -11.05 16.30 5.73
C ALA A 145 -10.81 15.94 7.20
N ASP A 146 -11.86 15.81 8.00
CA ASP A 146 -11.78 15.40 9.39
C ASP A 146 -11.24 13.99 9.58
N THR A 147 -11.59 13.05 8.68
CA THR A 147 -11.02 11.69 8.69
C THR A 147 -9.56 11.72 8.24
N MET A 148 -9.26 12.46 7.17
CA MET A 148 -7.90 12.60 6.67
C MET A 148 -6.98 13.26 7.71
N SER A 149 -7.49 14.16 8.56
CA SER A 149 -6.72 14.76 9.65
C SER A 149 -6.28 13.76 10.72
N LYS A 150 -6.94 12.60 10.84
CA LYS A 150 -6.58 11.51 11.76
C LYS A 150 -5.46 10.61 11.24
N ILE A 151 -5.14 10.70 9.95
CA ILE A 151 -4.01 9.97 9.37
C ILE A 151 -2.71 10.63 9.83
N ASN A 152 -1.81 9.87 10.45
CA ASN A 152 -0.54 10.36 10.97
C ASN A 152 0.53 10.47 9.89
N SER A 153 0.57 9.52 8.95
CA SER A 153 1.46 9.58 7.80
C SER A 153 0.93 8.85 6.59
N VAL A 154 1.40 9.28 5.42
CA VAL A 154 1.12 8.66 4.13
C VAL A 154 2.44 8.31 3.46
N VAL A 155 2.61 7.04 3.08
CA VAL A 155 3.83 6.57 2.41
C VAL A 155 3.45 5.86 1.12
N THR A 156 3.95 6.34 -0.01
CA THR A 156 3.74 5.67 -1.31
C THR A 156 5.07 5.28 -1.95
N PHE A 157 5.09 4.12 -2.59
CA PHE A 157 6.26 3.59 -3.28
C PHE A 157 5.94 3.37 -4.76
N GLY A 158 6.84 3.75 -5.66
CA GLY A 158 6.64 3.58 -7.10
C GLY A 158 5.35 4.21 -7.60
N ASP A 159 5.07 5.41 -7.14
CA ASP A 159 3.80 6.11 -7.31
C ASP A 159 3.69 6.73 -8.71
N PRO A 160 2.76 6.27 -9.57
CA PRO A 160 2.60 6.82 -10.92
C PRO A 160 2.16 8.30 -10.95
N ARG A 161 1.64 8.81 -9.82
CA ARG A 161 1.18 10.20 -9.68
C ARG A 161 2.08 11.04 -8.75
N ASN A 162 3.35 10.65 -8.58
CA ASN A 162 4.31 11.28 -7.67
C ASN A 162 4.48 12.80 -7.87
N GLN A 163 4.17 13.31 -9.05
CA GLN A 163 4.29 14.74 -9.40
C GLN A 163 3.18 15.62 -8.80
N THR A 164 2.15 15.03 -8.20
CA THR A 164 1.04 15.76 -7.60
C THR A 164 1.00 15.58 -6.07
N PRO A 165 0.64 16.61 -5.30
CA PRO A 165 0.40 16.44 -3.87
C PRO A 165 -0.66 15.38 -3.57
N ILE A 166 -0.61 14.77 -2.40
CA ILE A 166 -1.69 13.91 -1.88
C ILE A 166 -2.65 14.78 -1.07
N THR A 167 -3.93 14.70 -1.36
CA THR A 167 -4.97 15.52 -0.73
C THR A 167 -4.95 15.36 0.79
N GLY A 168 -4.80 16.45 1.54
CA GLY A 168 -4.71 16.47 3.00
C GLY A 168 -3.47 15.77 3.57
N GLY A 169 -2.44 15.57 2.74
CA GLY A 169 -1.19 14.91 3.10
C GLY A 169 -0.04 15.87 3.44
N GLU A 170 -0.30 17.17 3.49
CA GLU A 170 0.71 18.21 3.71
C GLU A 170 1.47 17.97 5.02
N GLY A 171 2.80 17.95 4.95
CA GLY A 171 3.69 17.78 6.10
C GLY A 171 3.77 16.36 6.68
N LYS A 172 2.98 15.41 6.16
CA LYS A 172 2.92 14.02 6.63
C LYS A 172 3.03 12.97 5.54
N THR A 173 3.51 13.35 4.36
CA THR A 173 3.64 12.47 3.19
C THR A 173 5.09 12.21 2.83
N MET A 174 5.42 10.95 2.55
CA MET A 174 6.64 10.51 1.90
C MET A 174 6.29 9.77 0.61
N VAL A 175 6.74 10.30 -0.52
CA VAL A 175 6.62 9.65 -1.83
C VAL A 175 7.99 9.11 -2.21
N VAL A 176 8.11 7.80 -2.28
CA VAL A 176 9.36 7.11 -2.63
C VAL A 176 9.29 6.71 -4.10
N CYS A 177 10.12 7.37 -4.91
CA CYS A 177 10.28 7.05 -6.32
C CYS A 177 11.76 6.91 -6.64
N LEU A 178 12.18 5.71 -7.04
CA LEU A 178 13.56 5.47 -7.47
C LEU A 178 13.84 6.24 -8.77
N PRO A 179 15.03 6.82 -8.95
CA PRO A 179 15.36 7.65 -10.12
C PRO A 179 15.14 6.95 -11.46
N ASP A 180 15.41 5.63 -11.50
CA ASP A 180 15.31 4.81 -12.71
C ASP A 180 13.96 4.09 -12.85
N ASP A 181 13.03 4.33 -11.93
CA ASP A 181 11.68 3.74 -12.03
C ASP A 181 10.84 4.47 -13.09
N ALA A 182 10.64 3.81 -14.23
CA ALA A 182 9.88 4.37 -15.33
C ALA A 182 8.39 4.59 -14.99
N VAL A 183 7.82 3.84 -14.06
CA VAL A 183 6.41 4.01 -13.62
C VAL A 183 6.20 5.38 -12.99
N CYS A 184 7.17 5.88 -12.23
CA CYS A 184 7.17 7.21 -11.65
C CYS A 184 7.17 8.34 -12.70
N SER A 185 7.56 8.03 -13.93
CA SER A 185 7.60 8.95 -15.07
C SER A 185 6.51 8.67 -16.12
N GLY A 186 5.51 7.83 -15.77
CA GLY A 186 4.42 7.43 -16.67
C GLY A 186 4.80 6.36 -17.70
N GLY A 187 5.93 5.69 -17.50
CA GLY A 187 6.39 4.57 -18.33
C GLY A 187 5.91 3.21 -17.82
N PHE A 188 6.48 2.15 -18.40
CA PHE A 188 6.16 0.76 -18.04
C PHE A 188 7.03 0.25 -16.89
N ILE A 189 6.55 -0.82 -16.23
CA ILE A 189 7.29 -1.52 -15.17
C ILE A 189 8.66 -1.97 -15.71
N ASN A 190 9.71 -1.66 -14.95
CA ASN A 190 11.08 -2.07 -15.19
C ASN A 190 11.69 -2.68 -13.92
N ILE A 191 12.99 -3.05 -13.96
CA ILE A 191 13.65 -3.70 -12.82
C ILE A 191 13.68 -2.78 -11.58
N ALA A 192 13.94 -1.48 -11.75
CA ALA A 192 13.96 -0.53 -10.64
C ALA A 192 12.61 -0.51 -9.89
N HIS A 193 11.49 -0.64 -10.62
CA HIS A 193 10.16 -0.73 -10.00
C HIS A 193 10.01 -1.90 -9.04
N LEU A 194 10.83 -2.95 -9.15
CA LEU A 194 10.77 -4.16 -8.33
C LEU A 194 11.78 -4.17 -7.17
N THR A 195 12.45 -3.06 -6.87
CA THR A 195 13.54 -3.01 -5.88
C THR A 195 13.27 -2.11 -4.68
N TYR A 196 12.03 -1.70 -4.46
CA TYR A 196 11.64 -0.79 -3.36
C TYR A 196 11.90 -1.32 -1.95
N GLY A 197 12.18 -2.61 -1.79
CA GLY A 197 12.62 -3.16 -0.51
C GLY A 197 13.86 -2.46 0.06
N SER A 198 14.74 -1.90 -0.79
CA SER A 198 15.90 -1.11 -0.35
C SER A 198 15.54 0.19 0.36
N GLU A 199 14.37 0.75 0.08
CA GLU A 199 13.89 2.00 0.65
C GLU A 199 13.07 1.80 1.95
N ALA A 200 12.82 0.54 2.30
CA ALA A 200 12.03 0.17 3.47
C ALA A 200 12.55 0.80 4.79
N PRO A 201 13.86 0.81 5.09
CA PRO A 201 14.36 1.42 6.33
C PRO A 201 14.11 2.93 6.40
N ALA A 202 14.29 3.66 5.30
CA ALA A 202 14.07 5.11 5.26
C ALA A 202 12.58 5.45 5.40
N ALA A 203 11.71 4.67 4.75
CA ALA A 203 10.26 4.83 4.88
C ALA A 203 9.76 4.51 6.29
N ALA A 204 10.29 3.47 6.93
CA ALA A 204 9.98 3.11 8.30
C ALA A 204 10.42 4.21 9.29
N GLN A 205 11.62 4.76 9.10
CA GLN A 205 12.11 5.89 9.92
C GLN A 205 11.18 7.08 9.81
N PHE A 206 10.76 7.44 8.60
CA PHE A 206 9.79 8.54 8.40
C PHE A 206 8.49 8.31 9.20
N VAL A 207 7.92 7.09 9.14
CA VAL A 207 6.70 6.76 9.90
C VAL A 207 6.91 6.91 11.40
N VAL A 208 8.03 6.40 11.92
CA VAL A 208 8.38 6.51 13.36
C VAL A 208 8.49 7.97 13.80
N GLU A 209 9.13 8.82 12.98
CA GLU A 209 9.25 10.25 13.24
C GLU A 209 7.89 10.97 13.21
N GLN A 210 7.02 10.66 12.26
CA GLN A 210 5.67 11.22 12.20
C GLN A 210 4.81 10.76 13.40
N ALA A 211 4.89 9.49 13.77
CA ALA A 211 4.17 8.95 14.91
C ALA A 211 4.61 9.55 16.27
N ALA A 212 5.81 10.12 16.34
CA ALA A 212 6.32 10.80 17.52
C ALA A 212 5.88 12.27 17.65
N ARG A 213 5.42 12.90 16.55
CA ARG A 213 5.03 14.32 16.51
C ARG A 213 3.58 14.57 16.91
N ALA A 214 2.75 13.55 16.94
CA ALA A 214 1.29 13.65 17.09
C ALA A 214 0.79 13.42 18.52
#